data_9d878d52ca922c1b59474d6ca04cef98
#
_entry.id   9d878d52ca922c1b59474d6ca04cef98
#
_cell.length_a   1.000
_cell.length_b   1.000
_cell.length_c   1.000
_cell.angle_alpha   90.00
_cell.angle_beta   90.00
_cell.angle_gamma   90.00
#
_symmetry.space_group_name_H-M   'P 1'
#
loop_
_entity.id
_entity.type
_entity.pdbx_description
1 polymer ?
#
loop_
_entity_poly.entity_id
_entity_poly.type
_entity_poly.pdbx_seq_one_letter_code
_entity_poly.pdbx_strand_id
1 'polypeptide(L)'
;MSETFEHRPWEDPRRVETAHEGIERRVLACSEELLLVHYTVQADAVFPEHEHERTHQGVYVIDGSVELFGDHSATLEAGDTFVIGPGERHGIRGVAAETQLIDSFTPPVERYVMEQ
;
A
#
# COMPACT_ATOMS: atom_id res chain seq x y z
N MET A 1 25.79 2.90 15.21
CA MET A 1 24.72 1.92 15.34
C MET A 1 23.45 2.47 14.70
N SER A 2 22.86 1.71 13.83
CA SER A 2 21.66 2.22 13.19
C SER A 2 20.44 1.93 14.03
N GLU A 3 19.52 2.86 14.00
CA GLU A 3 18.26 2.72 14.69
C GLU A 3 17.27 2.03 13.78
N THR A 4 16.65 0.99 14.31
CA THR A 4 15.60 0.31 13.56
C THR A 4 14.22 0.66 14.08
N PHE A 5 14.16 1.43 15.15
CA PHE A 5 12.89 1.82 15.74
C PHE A 5 12.47 3.20 15.22
N GLU A 6 11.24 3.29 14.72
CA GLU A 6 10.62 4.57 14.39
C GLU A 6 9.16 4.53 14.84
N HIS A 7 8.76 5.55 15.58
CA HIS A 7 7.37 5.71 16.02
C HIS A 7 6.79 6.94 15.34
N ARG A 8 5.68 6.76 14.64
CA ARG A 8 4.97 7.88 14.01
C ARG A 8 3.50 7.84 14.40
N PRO A 9 3.01 8.90 15.08
CA PRO A 9 1.57 9.01 15.30
C PRO A 9 0.87 9.20 13.96
N TRP A 10 -0.41 8.88 13.93
CA TRP A 10 -1.21 9.02 12.70
C TRP A 10 -1.13 10.43 12.13
N GLU A 11 -1.10 11.45 12.99
CA GLU A 11 -1.09 12.86 12.59
C GLU A 11 0.26 13.33 12.05
N ASP A 12 1.29 12.51 12.17
CA ASP A 12 2.64 12.90 11.77
C ASP A 12 3.27 11.83 10.87
N PRO A 13 2.68 11.59 9.69
CA PRO A 13 3.28 10.64 8.75
C PRO A 13 4.53 11.23 8.12
N ARG A 14 5.29 10.39 7.45
CA ARG A 14 6.45 10.88 6.69
C ARG A 14 5.96 11.77 5.55
N ARG A 15 4.83 11.40 4.92
CA ARG A 15 4.31 12.14 3.78
C ARG A 15 2.88 11.70 3.51
N VAL A 16 2.09 12.63 3.00
CA VAL A 16 0.77 12.31 2.44
C VAL A 16 0.77 12.83 1.03
N GLU A 17 0.38 12.00 0.08
CA GLU A 17 0.42 12.37 -1.33
C GLU A 17 -0.69 11.66 -2.10
N THR A 18 -1.02 12.18 -3.26
CA THR A 18 -1.93 11.52 -4.18
C THR A 18 -1.10 10.53 -4.99
N ALA A 19 -1.39 9.23 -4.80
CA ALA A 19 -0.68 8.20 -5.55
C ALA A 19 -1.20 8.13 -6.98
N HIS A 20 -2.52 8.14 -7.12
CA HIS A 20 -3.24 8.16 -8.39
C HIS A 20 -4.56 8.87 -8.11
N GLU A 21 -5.28 9.27 -9.15
CA GLU A 21 -6.57 9.92 -8.96
C GLU A 21 -7.48 9.05 -8.09
N GLY A 22 -7.98 9.62 -6.99
CA GLY A 22 -8.85 8.91 -6.06
C GLY A 22 -8.12 8.01 -5.07
N ILE A 23 -6.80 8.02 -5.06
CA ILE A 23 -6.01 7.18 -4.14
C ILE A 23 -4.98 8.04 -3.41
N GLU A 24 -5.15 8.13 -2.09
CA GLU A 24 -4.21 8.85 -1.23
C GLU A 24 -3.24 7.85 -0.61
N ARG A 25 -1.96 8.17 -0.66
CA ARG A 25 -0.89 7.40 -0.01
C ARG A 25 -0.41 8.15 1.22
N ARG A 26 -0.44 7.47 2.35
CA ARG A 26 0.07 8.02 3.61
C ARG A 26 1.27 7.16 4.01
N VAL A 27 2.45 7.75 3.90
CA VAL A 27 3.70 7.02 4.17
C VAL A 27 3.98 7.09 5.66
N LEU A 28 4.06 5.92 6.27
CA LEU A 28 4.12 5.79 7.72
C LEU A 28 5.54 5.45 8.17
N ALA A 29 5.67 4.71 9.27
CA ALA A 29 6.96 4.36 9.82
C ALA A 29 7.72 3.42 8.89
N CYS A 30 9.04 3.54 8.90
CA CYS A 30 9.86 2.64 8.10
C CYS A 30 11.23 2.44 8.75
N SER A 31 11.85 1.32 8.37
CA SER A 31 13.23 1.03 8.69
C SER A 31 13.93 0.72 7.37
N GLU A 32 15.19 0.29 7.43
CA GLU A 32 15.90 -0.13 6.22
C GLU A 32 15.23 -1.31 5.52
N GLU A 33 14.51 -2.15 6.27
CA GLU A 33 13.97 -3.40 5.74
C GLU A 33 12.46 -3.40 5.58
N LEU A 34 11.74 -2.43 6.16
CA LEU A 34 10.29 -2.49 6.20
C LEU A 34 9.70 -1.10 6.11
N LEU A 35 8.69 -0.95 5.27
CA LEU A 35 7.94 0.28 5.12
C LEU A 35 6.46 0.00 5.32
N LEU A 36 5.80 0.85 6.09
CA LEU A 36 4.35 0.80 6.26
C LEU A 36 3.70 1.96 5.52
N VAL A 37 2.63 1.67 4.81
CA VAL A 37 1.89 2.66 4.03
C VAL A 37 0.40 2.44 4.24
N HIS A 38 -0.34 3.52 4.39
CA HIS A 38 -1.79 3.46 4.44
C HIS A 38 -2.34 4.05 3.15
N TYR A 39 -3.33 3.39 2.55
CA TYR A 39 -4.01 3.91 1.36
C TYR A 39 -5.48 4.15 1.65
N THR A 40 -5.99 5.25 1.12
CA THR A 40 -7.43 5.53 1.07
C THR A 40 -7.81 5.50 -0.41
N VAL A 41 -8.76 4.62 -0.76
CA VAL A 41 -9.13 4.36 -2.15
C VAL A 41 -10.60 4.68 -2.34
N GLN A 42 -10.90 5.61 -3.26
CA GLN A 42 -12.28 5.96 -3.58
C GLN A 42 -12.89 4.94 -4.54
N ALA A 43 -14.22 4.91 -4.64
CA ALA A 43 -14.91 4.01 -5.57
C ALA A 43 -14.38 4.27 -6.99
N ASP A 44 -14.16 3.19 -7.71
CA ASP A 44 -13.70 3.18 -9.11
C ASP A 44 -12.31 3.73 -9.34
N ALA A 45 -11.62 4.17 -8.29
CA ALA A 45 -10.22 4.59 -8.41
C ALA A 45 -9.36 3.36 -8.71
N VAL A 46 -8.38 3.53 -9.58
CA VAL A 46 -7.53 2.43 -10.04
C VAL A 46 -6.08 2.71 -9.70
N PHE A 47 -5.46 1.77 -9.01
CA PHE A 47 -4.02 1.73 -8.89
C PHE A 47 -3.55 0.82 -10.03
N PRO A 48 -2.89 1.38 -11.05
CA PRO A 48 -2.59 0.62 -12.26
C PRO A 48 -1.72 -0.60 -12.00
N GLU A 49 -1.81 -1.56 -12.89
CA GLU A 49 -1.00 -2.76 -12.80
C GLU A 49 0.49 -2.41 -12.81
N HIS A 50 1.23 -3.00 -11.89
CA HIS A 50 2.67 -2.77 -11.75
C HIS A 50 3.28 -3.99 -11.06
N GLU A 51 4.60 -3.99 -10.94
CA GLU A 51 5.31 -5.05 -10.23
C GLU A 51 6.50 -4.44 -9.51
N HIS A 52 7.00 -5.14 -8.52
CA HIS A 52 8.20 -4.74 -7.78
C HIS A 52 9.30 -5.75 -8.06
N GLU A 53 10.53 -5.27 -8.24
CA GLU A 53 11.65 -6.14 -8.58
C GLU A 53 12.07 -7.03 -7.43
N ARG A 54 12.09 -6.49 -6.22
CA ARG A 54 12.62 -7.20 -5.06
C ARG A 54 11.72 -7.17 -3.85
N THR A 55 10.67 -6.37 -3.88
CA THR A 55 9.85 -6.10 -2.72
C THR A 55 8.70 -7.09 -2.62
N HIS A 56 8.53 -7.63 -1.42
CA HIS A 56 7.32 -8.37 -1.05
C HIS A 56 6.34 -7.35 -0.47
N GLN A 57 5.08 -7.50 -0.80
CA GLN A 57 4.04 -6.58 -0.35
C GLN A 57 2.93 -7.36 0.34
N GLY A 58 2.62 -6.98 1.58
CA GLY A 58 1.49 -7.54 2.30
C GLY A 58 0.43 -6.47 2.44
N VAL A 59 -0.84 -6.84 2.32
CA VAL A 59 -1.95 -5.90 2.38
C VAL A 59 -3.02 -6.44 3.31
N TYR A 60 -3.55 -5.56 4.15
CA TYR A 60 -4.69 -5.84 5.00
C TYR A 60 -5.77 -4.82 4.69
N VAL A 61 -6.97 -5.30 4.37
CA VAL A 61 -8.11 -4.40 4.11
C VAL A 61 -8.74 -4.06 5.45
N ILE A 62 -8.62 -2.79 5.85
CA ILE A 62 -9.16 -2.34 7.13
C ILE A 62 -10.66 -2.14 7.03
N ASP A 63 -11.10 -1.52 5.93
CA ASP A 63 -12.50 -1.17 5.72
C ASP A 63 -12.74 -1.04 4.22
N GLY A 64 -13.94 -1.38 3.77
CA GLY A 64 -14.32 -1.23 2.37
C GLY A 64 -14.10 -2.49 1.56
N SER A 65 -13.84 -2.32 0.25
CA SER A 65 -13.70 -3.43 -0.68
C SER A 65 -12.97 -2.99 -1.92
N VAL A 66 -12.05 -3.82 -2.41
CA VAL A 66 -11.32 -3.57 -3.66
C VAL A 66 -11.27 -4.84 -4.49
N GLU A 67 -11.04 -4.67 -5.78
CA GLU A 67 -10.75 -5.78 -6.69
C GLU A 67 -9.27 -5.78 -6.98
N LEU A 68 -8.64 -6.92 -6.79
CA LEU A 68 -7.25 -7.16 -7.18
C LEU A 68 -7.25 -7.70 -8.60
N PHE A 69 -6.35 -7.21 -9.45
CA PHE A 69 -6.19 -7.72 -10.81
C PHE A 69 -4.71 -7.79 -11.18
N GLY A 70 -4.42 -8.41 -12.32
CA GLY A 70 -3.06 -8.64 -12.77
C GLY A 70 -2.82 -10.13 -12.90
N ASP A 71 -1.71 -10.62 -12.35
CA ASP A 71 -1.42 -12.05 -12.38
C ASP A 71 -2.42 -12.85 -11.55
N HIS A 72 -3.00 -12.23 -10.55
CA HIS A 72 -4.01 -12.86 -9.70
C HIS A 72 -5.22 -11.95 -9.62
N SER A 73 -6.38 -12.53 -9.38
CA SER A 73 -7.59 -11.73 -9.22
C SER A 73 -8.40 -12.20 -8.04
N ALA A 74 -8.99 -11.24 -7.32
CA ALA A 74 -9.83 -11.52 -6.17
C ALA A 74 -10.60 -10.26 -5.81
N THR A 75 -11.77 -10.44 -5.20
CA THR A 75 -12.47 -9.34 -4.55
C THR A 75 -12.14 -9.43 -3.07
N LEU A 76 -11.66 -8.34 -2.51
CA LEU A 76 -11.19 -8.31 -1.14
C LEU A 76 -12.08 -7.38 -0.33
N GLU A 77 -12.46 -7.84 0.86
CA GLU A 77 -13.33 -7.09 1.76
C GLU A 77 -12.63 -6.87 3.10
N ALA A 78 -13.24 -6.06 3.95
CA ALA A 78 -12.67 -5.73 5.25
C ALA A 78 -12.26 -7.03 5.98
N GLY A 79 -11.04 -7.05 6.48
CA GLY A 79 -10.47 -8.20 7.17
C GLY A 79 -9.67 -9.13 6.29
N ASP A 80 -9.79 -9.00 4.96
CA ASP A 80 -9.04 -9.87 4.05
C ASP A 80 -7.60 -9.40 3.92
N THR A 81 -6.73 -10.35 3.61
CA THR A 81 -5.31 -10.06 3.39
C THR A 81 -4.82 -10.73 2.11
N PHE A 82 -3.77 -10.16 1.54
CA PHE A 82 -3.04 -10.85 0.49
C PHE A 82 -1.56 -10.49 0.52
N VAL A 83 -0.76 -11.32 -0.10
CA VAL A 83 0.68 -11.11 -0.23
C VAL A 83 1.04 -11.24 -1.71
N ILE A 84 1.84 -10.30 -2.18
CA ILE A 84 2.36 -10.30 -3.55
C ILE A 84 3.88 -10.38 -3.47
N GLY A 85 4.47 -11.31 -4.21
CA GLY A 85 5.92 -11.45 -4.26
C GLY A 85 6.55 -10.63 -5.37
N PRO A 86 7.88 -10.56 -5.39
CA PRO A 86 8.59 -9.84 -6.46
C PRO A 86 8.23 -10.40 -7.82
N GLY A 87 8.07 -9.51 -8.79
CA GLY A 87 7.77 -9.89 -10.16
C GLY A 87 6.32 -10.21 -10.44
N GLU A 88 5.48 -10.26 -9.42
CA GLU A 88 4.05 -10.52 -9.63
C GLU A 88 3.34 -9.22 -9.96
N ARG A 89 2.65 -9.21 -11.08
CA ARG A 89 1.96 -8.01 -11.56
C ARG A 89 0.64 -7.86 -10.83
N HIS A 90 0.35 -6.67 -10.39
CA HIS A 90 -0.85 -6.43 -9.59
C HIS A 90 -1.32 -4.99 -9.68
N GLY A 91 -2.62 -4.82 -9.55
CA GLY A 91 -3.26 -3.52 -9.42
C GLY A 91 -4.54 -3.70 -8.64
N ILE A 92 -5.15 -2.61 -8.22
CA ILE A 92 -6.42 -2.68 -7.51
C ILE A 92 -7.38 -1.62 -8.05
N ARG A 93 -8.67 -1.91 -7.89
CA ARG A 93 -9.75 -0.96 -8.21
C ARG A 93 -10.67 -0.88 -7.00
N GLY A 94 -11.01 0.33 -6.59
CA GLY A 94 -11.94 0.54 -5.48
C GLY A 94 -13.35 0.10 -5.86
N VAL A 95 -14.02 -0.61 -4.93
CA VAL A 95 -15.41 -1.06 -5.12
C VAL A 95 -16.33 -0.27 -4.20
N ALA A 96 -16.01 -0.23 -2.91
CA ALA A 96 -16.80 0.52 -1.95
C ALA A 96 -16.59 2.02 -2.13
N ALA A 97 -17.47 2.83 -1.53
CA ALA A 97 -17.38 4.28 -1.62
C ALA A 97 -16.01 4.78 -1.14
N GLU A 98 -15.48 4.15 -0.09
CA GLU A 98 -14.14 4.46 0.40
C GLU A 98 -13.57 3.20 1.03
N THR A 99 -12.31 2.90 0.70
CA THR A 99 -11.61 1.74 1.24
C THR A 99 -10.35 2.19 1.93
N GLN A 100 -10.03 1.54 3.06
CA GLN A 100 -8.83 1.80 3.85
C GLN A 100 -7.98 0.54 3.82
N LEU A 101 -6.73 0.68 3.39
CA LEU A 101 -5.78 -0.43 3.32
C LEU A 101 -4.55 -0.09 4.14
N ILE A 102 -3.94 -1.11 4.75
CA ILE A 102 -2.59 -0.96 5.29
C ILE A 102 -1.69 -1.93 4.53
N ASP A 103 -0.59 -1.40 4.00
CA ASP A 103 0.36 -2.16 3.20
C ASP A 103 1.70 -2.18 3.89
N SER A 104 2.39 -3.31 3.79
CA SER A 104 3.78 -3.42 4.25
C SER A 104 4.64 -3.85 3.06
N PHE A 105 5.83 -3.25 2.96
CA PHE A 105 6.77 -3.51 1.87
C PHE A 105 8.13 -3.88 2.45
N THR A 106 8.67 -5.02 2.04
CA THR A 106 9.99 -5.44 2.49
C THR A 106 10.78 -6.06 1.32
N PRO A 107 11.95 -5.51 0.96
CA PRO A 107 12.46 -4.22 1.41
C PRO A 107 11.57 -3.08 0.93
N PRO A 108 11.72 -1.89 1.50
CA PRO A 108 10.91 -0.74 1.12
C PRO A 108 11.00 -0.42 -0.37
N VAL A 109 9.89 0.05 -0.93
CA VAL A 109 9.90 0.62 -2.27
C VAL A 109 10.54 1.99 -2.13
N GLU A 110 11.71 2.16 -2.73
CA GLU A 110 12.55 3.35 -2.50
C GLU A 110 11.82 4.65 -2.77
N ARG A 111 11.14 4.73 -3.90
CA ARG A 111 10.49 5.99 -4.28
C ARG A 111 9.36 6.40 -3.32
N TYR A 112 8.82 5.45 -2.54
CA TYR A 112 7.80 5.80 -1.54
C TYR A 112 8.44 6.39 -0.28
N VAL A 113 9.68 6.03 -0.01
CA VAL A 113 10.40 6.53 1.17
C VAL A 113 11.02 7.89 0.91
N MET A 114 11.51 8.11 -0.30
CA MET A 114 12.25 9.32 -0.64
C MET A 114 11.36 10.54 -0.61
N GLU A 115 11.88 11.61 -0.08
CA GLU A 115 11.19 12.89 -0.07
C GLU A 115 11.33 13.59 -1.41
N GLN A 116 10.29 14.29 -1.81
CA GLN A 116 10.29 15.04 -3.06
C GLN A 116 10.75 16.49 -2.81
#